data_7511ce9b4a7b1a6414ab3cc241c99805
#
_entry.id   7511ce9b4a7b1a6414ab3cc241c99805
#
_cell.length_a   1.000
_cell.length_b   1.000
_cell.length_c   1.000
_cell.angle_alpha   90.00
_cell.angle_beta   90.00
_cell.angle_gamma   90.00
#
_symmetry.space_group_name_H-M   'P 1'
#
loop_
_entity.id
_entity.type
_entity.pdbx_description
1 polymer ?
#
loop_
_entity_poly.entity_id
_entity_poly.type
_entity_poly.pdbx_seq_one_letter_code
_entity_poly.pdbx_strand_id
1 'polypeptide(L)'
;MKVMVLGAKGMLGQDLVPILQEEHEVFPYGHEDLDITKREEVWGAIKELRPDLVINCAAYTDVDKAESEREKAYAVNALGAQNIALACADFKAVLLQISTDYVFDGQKRTPYLPLDQPNPINWYGYTKYAGEKFVEWHLSRFYILRTSWLYGKHGKNFVTTILKLAKEKEYLEVVDDQIGSPTHTKSLSRAIADLIQTGWYGIHHYTDDAGNGISWYEFARTILELAQSTIQVKPVKSDKLGKPAKRPYYSTLFVDLPQVEWKEELKAFFRLINFK
;
A
#
# COMPACT_ATOMS: atom_id res chain seq x y z
N MET A 1 14.09 19.16 2.88
CA MET A 1 13.10 19.07 3.99
C MET A 1 13.58 18.05 5.01
N LYS A 2 13.15 18.19 6.26
CA LYS A 2 13.21 17.10 7.26
C LYS A 2 12.00 16.17 7.08
N VAL A 3 12.24 14.94 6.71
CA VAL A 3 11.21 13.94 6.43
C VAL A 3 11.25 12.81 7.44
N MET A 4 10.18 12.63 8.21
CA MET A 4 10.00 11.49 9.12
C MET A 4 9.26 10.37 8.40
N VAL A 5 9.85 9.17 8.35
CA VAL A 5 9.21 8.00 7.72
C VAL A 5 8.87 6.97 8.79
N LEU A 6 7.58 6.74 9.01
CA LEU A 6 7.06 5.73 9.95
C LEU A 6 6.80 4.42 9.20
N GLY A 7 7.13 3.29 9.82
CA GLY A 7 7.10 1.99 9.14
C GLY A 7 8.25 1.78 8.15
N ALA A 8 9.38 2.45 8.38
CA ALA A 8 10.55 2.45 7.50
C ALA A 8 11.17 1.05 7.26
N LYS A 9 10.99 0.11 8.20
CA LYS A 9 11.44 -1.29 8.05
C LYS A 9 10.45 -2.19 7.29
N GLY A 10 9.29 -1.65 6.91
CA GLY A 10 8.28 -2.32 6.07
C GLY A 10 8.70 -2.41 4.60
N MET A 11 7.92 -3.15 3.80
CA MET A 11 8.21 -3.38 2.37
C MET A 11 8.37 -2.08 1.58
N LEU A 12 7.44 -1.12 1.74
CA LEU A 12 7.53 0.19 1.09
C LEU A 12 8.63 1.06 1.70
N GLY A 13 8.71 1.12 3.03
CA GLY A 13 9.65 2.00 3.72
C GLY A 13 11.11 1.74 3.36
N GLN A 14 11.48 0.47 3.16
CA GLN A 14 12.85 0.09 2.78
C GLN A 14 13.25 0.52 1.36
N ASP A 15 12.30 0.65 0.44
CA ASP A 15 12.57 1.20 -0.90
C ASP A 15 12.40 2.72 -0.94
N LEU A 16 11.53 3.29 -0.10
CA LEU A 16 11.24 4.73 -0.06
C LEU A 16 12.38 5.55 0.58
N VAL A 17 12.90 5.08 1.72
CA VAL A 17 13.91 5.82 2.48
C VAL A 17 15.15 6.17 1.63
N PRO A 18 15.78 5.24 0.90
CA PRO A 18 16.94 5.58 0.06
C PRO A 18 16.62 6.61 -1.02
N ILE A 19 15.45 6.54 -1.63
CA ILE A 19 15.03 7.50 -2.68
C ILE A 19 14.86 8.90 -2.10
N LEU A 20 14.23 9.01 -0.93
CA LEU A 20 14.05 10.31 -0.27
C LEU A 20 15.37 10.91 0.23
N GLN A 21 16.35 10.08 0.61
CA GLN A 21 17.66 10.52 1.07
C GLN A 21 18.51 11.20 -0.02
N GLU A 22 18.15 11.04 -1.30
CA GLU A 22 18.83 11.72 -2.40
C GLU A 22 18.63 13.25 -2.34
N GLU A 23 17.50 13.74 -1.81
CA GLU A 23 17.14 15.17 -1.80
C GLU A 23 16.73 15.71 -0.41
N HIS A 24 16.55 14.83 0.59
CA HIS A 24 15.97 15.20 1.88
C HIS A 24 16.76 14.64 3.06
N GLU A 25 16.64 15.30 4.20
CA GLU A 25 17.12 14.79 5.49
C GLU A 25 16.04 13.82 6.05
N VAL A 26 16.31 12.50 5.98
CA VAL A 26 15.30 11.46 6.28
C VAL A 26 15.57 10.80 7.63
N PHE A 27 14.53 10.71 8.44
CA PHE A 27 14.53 10.10 9.77
C PHE A 27 13.61 8.86 9.75
N PRO A 28 14.18 7.65 9.55
CA PRO A 28 13.41 6.42 9.44
C PRO A 28 13.11 5.82 10.83
N TYR A 29 11.84 5.49 11.08
CA TYR A 29 11.38 4.81 12.30
C TYR A 29 10.70 3.48 11.94
N GLY A 30 11.20 2.38 12.48
CA GLY A 30 10.51 1.08 12.48
C GLY A 30 9.53 0.98 13.65
N HIS A 31 8.81 -0.14 13.73
CA HIS A 31 7.85 -0.38 14.81
C HIS A 31 8.52 -0.43 16.21
N GLU A 32 9.74 -0.97 16.27
CA GLU A 32 10.50 -1.02 17.53
C GLU A 32 11.03 0.35 17.96
N ASP A 33 11.17 1.28 17.03
CA ASP A 33 11.68 2.63 17.29
C ASP A 33 10.55 3.57 17.74
N LEU A 34 9.33 3.39 17.18
CA LEU A 34 8.16 4.19 17.48
C LEU A 34 6.86 3.42 17.19
N ASP A 35 6.08 3.15 18.22
CA ASP A 35 4.76 2.54 18.10
C ASP A 35 3.69 3.63 17.87
N ILE A 36 3.14 3.68 16.64
CA ILE A 36 2.15 4.69 16.26
C ILE A 36 0.84 4.60 17.04
N THR A 37 0.56 3.48 17.72
CA THR A 37 -0.64 3.34 18.57
C THR A 37 -0.50 4.09 19.89
N LYS A 38 0.71 4.48 20.26
CA LYS A 38 1.01 5.21 21.51
C LYS A 38 1.09 6.72 21.25
N ARG A 39 0.00 7.39 21.53
CA ARG A 39 -0.16 8.83 21.24
C ARG A 39 0.98 9.69 21.78
N GLU A 40 1.38 9.48 23.04
CA GLU A 40 2.40 10.32 23.68
C GLU A 40 3.79 10.12 23.06
N GLU A 41 4.11 8.87 22.64
CA GLU A 41 5.37 8.58 21.94
C GLU A 41 5.41 9.28 20.58
N VAL A 42 4.32 9.20 19.80
CA VAL A 42 4.20 9.85 18.49
C VAL A 42 4.31 11.38 18.64
N TRP A 43 3.57 11.94 19.59
CA TRP A 43 3.58 13.39 19.84
C TRP A 43 4.98 13.87 20.28
N GLY A 44 5.63 13.13 21.19
CA GLY A 44 6.98 13.43 21.66
C GLY A 44 8.02 13.41 20.53
N ALA A 45 8.01 12.38 19.70
CA ALA A 45 8.93 12.24 18.58
C ALA A 45 8.77 13.35 17.53
N ILE A 46 7.53 13.69 17.15
CA ILE A 46 7.26 14.78 16.19
C ILE A 46 7.61 16.14 16.80
N LYS A 47 7.34 16.34 18.10
CA LYS A 47 7.73 17.54 18.84
C LYS A 47 9.24 17.78 18.86
N GLU A 48 10.00 16.75 19.12
CA GLU A 48 11.48 16.81 19.19
C GLU A 48 12.09 17.02 17.84
N LEU A 49 11.70 16.22 16.85
CA LEU A 49 12.26 16.25 15.50
C LEU A 49 11.86 17.51 14.71
N ARG A 50 10.62 17.98 14.88
CA ARG A 50 10.00 19.07 14.08
C ARG A 50 10.16 18.82 12.58
N PRO A 51 9.61 17.71 12.05
CA PRO A 51 9.71 17.41 10.64
C PRO A 51 8.84 18.38 9.82
N ASP A 52 9.26 18.66 8.58
CA ASP A 52 8.43 19.38 7.60
C ASP A 52 7.32 18.46 7.05
N LEU A 53 7.65 17.15 6.92
CA LEU A 53 6.77 16.12 6.39
C LEU A 53 6.90 14.82 7.21
N VAL A 54 5.75 14.22 7.52
CA VAL A 54 5.66 12.85 8.04
C VAL A 54 5.07 11.95 6.97
N ILE A 55 5.70 10.82 6.67
CA ILE A 55 5.19 9.80 5.76
C ILE A 55 4.84 8.56 6.58
N ASN A 56 3.56 8.20 6.63
CA ASN A 56 3.10 7.04 7.36
C ASN A 56 2.93 5.82 6.43
N CYS A 57 3.95 4.94 6.43
CA CYS A 57 3.92 3.62 5.79
C CYS A 57 3.54 2.50 6.77
N ALA A 58 3.41 2.80 8.07
CA ALA A 58 3.04 1.80 9.07
C ALA A 58 1.56 1.42 8.94
N ALA A 59 1.28 0.12 8.92
CA ALA A 59 -0.08 -0.40 8.83
C ALA A 59 -0.17 -1.85 9.33
N TYR A 60 -1.35 -2.23 9.81
CA TYR A 60 -1.77 -3.61 9.94
C TYR A 60 -2.28 -4.09 8.57
N THR A 61 -1.56 -5.00 7.90
CA THR A 61 -1.81 -5.36 6.48
C THR A 61 -2.35 -6.77 6.27
N ASP A 62 -2.50 -7.58 7.32
CA ASP A 62 -3.08 -8.93 7.19
C ASP A 62 -4.60 -8.81 7.08
N VAL A 63 -5.09 -8.79 5.84
CA VAL A 63 -6.51 -8.58 5.51
C VAL A 63 -7.41 -9.62 6.14
N ASP A 64 -7.00 -10.90 6.11
CA ASP A 64 -7.80 -12.00 6.66
C ASP A 64 -7.82 -11.98 8.20
N LYS A 65 -6.68 -11.74 8.85
CA LYS A 65 -6.63 -11.63 10.31
C LYS A 65 -7.30 -10.36 10.84
N ALA A 66 -7.40 -9.31 10.05
CA ALA A 66 -8.12 -8.11 10.47
C ALA A 66 -9.58 -8.41 10.83
N GLU A 67 -10.21 -9.45 10.24
CA GLU A 67 -11.56 -9.86 10.59
C GLU A 67 -11.67 -10.43 12.03
N SER A 68 -10.62 -11.04 12.54
CA SER A 68 -10.54 -11.59 13.91
C SER A 68 -9.78 -10.70 14.89
N GLU A 69 -8.76 -9.97 14.44
CA GLU A 69 -7.95 -9.05 15.27
C GLU A 69 -8.42 -7.59 15.11
N ARG A 70 -9.73 -7.37 15.18
CA ARG A 70 -10.38 -6.08 14.85
C ARG A 70 -9.85 -4.90 15.62
N GLU A 71 -9.68 -5.04 16.92
CA GLU A 71 -9.17 -3.96 17.78
C GLU A 71 -7.75 -3.57 17.42
N LYS A 72 -6.89 -4.56 17.17
CA LYS A 72 -5.51 -4.32 16.76
C LYS A 72 -5.41 -3.64 15.41
N ALA A 73 -6.19 -4.13 14.42
CA ALA A 73 -6.23 -3.50 13.10
C ALA A 73 -6.72 -2.05 13.17
N TYR A 74 -7.75 -1.77 13.99
CA TYR A 74 -8.27 -0.42 14.20
C TYR A 74 -7.26 0.46 14.95
N ALA A 75 -6.63 -0.05 16.01
CA ALA A 75 -5.62 0.69 16.77
C ALA A 75 -4.47 1.16 15.86
N VAL A 76 -3.96 0.28 14.97
CA VAL A 76 -2.86 0.64 14.08
C VAL A 76 -3.33 1.52 12.92
N ASN A 77 -4.36 1.09 12.16
CA ASN A 77 -4.72 1.74 10.90
C ASN A 77 -5.53 3.01 11.08
N ALA A 78 -6.37 3.08 12.11
CA ALA A 78 -7.23 4.23 12.39
C ALA A 78 -6.65 5.13 13.48
N LEU A 79 -6.49 4.63 14.72
CA LEU A 79 -6.02 5.44 15.84
C LEU A 79 -4.55 5.85 15.69
N GLY A 80 -3.70 4.97 15.12
CA GLY A 80 -2.31 5.31 14.80
C GLY A 80 -2.23 6.47 13.80
N ALA A 81 -3.05 6.46 12.73
CA ALA A 81 -3.15 7.58 11.79
C ALA A 81 -3.67 8.85 12.45
N GLN A 82 -4.66 8.73 13.37
CA GLN A 82 -5.17 9.85 14.17
C GLN A 82 -4.07 10.47 15.05
N ASN A 83 -3.30 9.65 15.77
CA ASN A 83 -2.22 10.13 16.64
C ASN A 83 -1.20 10.95 15.85
N ILE A 84 -0.82 10.45 14.65
CA ILE A 84 0.11 11.17 13.76
C ILE A 84 -0.51 12.48 13.27
N ALA A 85 -1.78 12.45 12.82
CA ALA A 85 -2.45 13.62 12.29
C ALA A 85 -2.59 14.73 13.36
N LEU A 86 -2.94 14.36 14.59
CA LEU A 86 -3.00 15.31 15.72
C LEU A 86 -1.63 15.95 16.02
N ALA A 87 -0.57 15.14 16.07
CA ALA A 87 0.77 15.67 16.29
C ALA A 87 1.25 16.54 15.12
N CYS A 88 0.94 16.15 13.86
CA CYS A 88 1.23 17.00 12.70
C CYS A 88 0.48 18.34 12.75
N ALA A 89 -0.78 18.36 13.20
CA ALA A 89 -1.55 19.58 13.38
C ALA A 89 -0.90 20.53 14.41
N ASP A 90 -0.51 19.99 15.58
CA ASP A 90 0.11 20.76 16.66
C ASP A 90 1.46 21.39 16.22
N PHE A 91 2.24 20.65 15.41
CA PHE A 91 3.58 21.09 15.01
C PHE A 91 3.69 21.59 13.57
N LYS A 92 2.54 21.74 12.87
CA LYS A 92 2.43 22.25 11.49
C LYS A 92 3.18 21.43 10.43
N ALA A 93 3.41 20.16 10.69
CA ALA A 93 3.96 19.23 9.71
C ALA A 93 2.90 18.83 8.65
N VAL A 94 3.33 18.55 7.43
CA VAL A 94 2.49 17.90 6.43
C VAL A 94 2.46 16.40 6.71
N LEU A 95 1.34 15.71 6.45
CA LEU A 95 1.25 14.26 6.55
C LEU A 95 0.96 13.64 5.17
N LEU A 96 1.76 12.64 4.79
CA LEU A 96 1.41 11.70 3.71
C LEU A 96 1.03 10.36 4.34
N GLN A 97 -0.24 9.99 4.17
CA GLN A 97 -0.82 8.74 4.67
C GLN A 97 -0.97 7.72 3.54
N ILE A 98 -0.29 6.58 3.64
CA ILE A 98 -0.51 5.47 2.70
C ILE A 98 -1.83 4.78 3.02
N SER A 99 -2.68 4.62 1.99
CA SER A 99 -3.97 3.94 2.07
C SER A 99 -4.10 2.83 1.03
N THR A 100 -5.32 2.37 0.75
CA THR A 100 -5.58 1.15 -0.02
C THR A 100 -6.80 1.29 -0.94
N ASP A 101 -6.81 0.53 -2.03
CA ASP A 101 -7.97 0.27 -2.88
C ASP A 101 -9.13 -0.41 -2.15
N TYR A 102 -8.87 -1.11 -1.04
CA TYR A 102 -9.90 -1.80 -0.23
C TYR A 102 -10.84 -0.86 0.53
N VAL A 103 -10.66 0.45 0.40
CA VAL A 103 -11.68 1.43 0.84
C VAL A 103 -12.92 1.38 -0.06
N PHE A 104 -12.86 0.77 -1.24
CA PHE A 104 -13.96 0.63 -2.18
C PHE A 104 -14.61 -0.75 -2.13
N ASP A 105 -15.89 -0.83 -2.53
CA ASP A 105 -16.70 -2.05 -2.49
C ASP A 105 -16.51 -3.01 -3.67
N GLY A 106 -15.89 -2.53 -4.76
CA GLY A 106 -15.65 -3.34 -5.94
C GLY A 106 -16.85 -3.52 -6.88
N GLN A 107 -17.90 -2.73 -6.74
CA GLN A 107 -19.11 -2.84 -7.58
C GLN A 107 -19.02 -2.03 -8.87
N LYS A 108 -18.11 -1.07 -8.93
CA LYS A 108 -17.84 -0.27 -10.13
C LYS A 108 -17.14 -1.14 -11.19
N ARG A 109 -17.38 -0.83 -12.48
CA ARG A 109 -16.72 -1.52 -13.61
C ARG A 109 -15.76 -0.61 -14.38
N THR A 110 -15.47 0.54 -13.81
CA THR A 110 -14.50 1.52 -14.30
C THR A 110 -13.58 1.89 -13.14
N PRO A 111 -12.36 2.36 -13.39
CA PRO A 111 -11.44 2.75 -12.32
C PRO A 111 -12.07 3.73 -11.34
N TYR A 112 -11.82 3.51 -10.05
CA TYR A 112 -12.27 4.40 -8.98
C TYR A 112 -11.49 5.71 -9.00
N LEU A 113 -12.21 6.82 -8.96
CA LEU A 113 -11.62 8.16 -8.87
C LEU A 113 -11.24 8.49 -7.41
N PRO A 114 -10.27 9.38 -7.15
CA PRO A 114 -9.90 9.80 -5.79
C PRO A 114 -11.10 10.30 -4.96
N LEU A 115 -12.08 10.94 -5.60
CA LEU A 115 -13.27 11.49 -4.94
C LEU A 115 -14.49 10.57 -4.97
N ASP A 116 -14.38 9.36 -5.52
CA ASP A 116 -15.46 8.36 -5.41
C ASP A 116 -15.70 8.01 -3.93
N GLN A 117 -16.97 7.82 -3.57
CA GLN A 117 -17.36 7.53 -2.19
C GLN A 117 -16.84 6.17 -1.75
N PRO A 118 -15.99 6.08 -0.71
CA PRO A 118 -15.56 4.82 -0.12
C PRO A 118 -16.72 4.04 0.51
N ASN A 119 -16.69 2.71 0.32
CA ASN A 119 -17.65 1.77 0.91
C ASN A 119 -16.95 0.42 1.18
N PRO A 120 -16.05 0.34 2.17
CA PRO A 120 -15.24 -0.85 2.42
C PRO A 120 -16.10 -2.06 2.82
N ILE A 121 -15.78 -3.23 2.27
CA ILE A 121 -16.51 -4.49 2.47
C ILE A 121 -15.79 -5.49 3.39
N ASN A 122 -14.65 -5.11 3.95
CA ASN A 122 -13.90 -5.88 4.92
C ASN A 122 -13.32 -4.97 6.01
N TRP A 123 -12.92 -5.58 7.13
CA TRP A 123 -12.45 -4.81 8.29
C TRP A 123 -11.13 -4.07 8.03
N TYR A 124 -10.21 -4.65 7.25
CA TYR A 124 -8.99 -3.97 6.84
C TYR A 124 -9.30 -2.65 6.11
N GLY A 125 -10.11 -2.70 5.05
CA GLY A 125 -10.51 -1.52 4.29
C GLY A 125 -11.23 -0.49 5.17
N TYR A 126 -12.12 -0.94 6.06
CA TYR A 126 -12.81 -0.07 7.02
C TYR A 126 -11.82 0.67 7.93
N THR A 127 -10.84 -0.02 8.52
CA THR A 127 -9.86 0.60 9.41
C THR A 127 -8.94 1.58 8.69
N LYS A 128 -8.56 1.27 7.43
CA LYS A 128 -7.78 2.18 6.59
C LYS A 128 -8.58 3.44 6.23
N TYR A 129 -9.85 3.27 5.86
CA TYR A 129 -10.74 4.40 5.58
C TYR A 129 -11.00 5.27 6.82
N ALA A 130 -11.19 4.68 8.00
CA ALA A 130 -11.29 5.44 9.24
C ALA A 130 -10.03 6.27 9.51
N GLY A 131 -8.85 5.73 9.21
CA GLY A 131 -7.58 6.49 9.28
C GLY A 131 -7.54 7.66 8.30
N GLU A 132 -8.01 7.48 7.04
CA GLU A 132 -8.15 8.59 6.08
C GLU A 132 -9.02 9.72 6.66
N LYS A 133 -10.19 9.37 7.25
CA LYS A 133 -11.10 10.36 7.83
C LYS A 133 -10.47 11.13 8.99
N PHE A 134 -9.69 10.47 9.85
CA PHE A 134 -8.96 11.18 10.91
C PHE A 134 -7.92 12.15 10.34
N VAL A 135 -7.22 11.79 9.26
CA VAL A 135 -6.29 12.72 8.59
C VAL A 135 -7.04 13.94 8.03
N GLU A 136 -8.14 13.74 7.29
CA GLU A 136 -8.97 14.81 6.74
C GLU A 136 -9.56 15.73 7.80
N TRP A 137 -9.95 15.19 8.97
CA TRP A 137 -10.56 16.00 10.03
C TRP A 137 -9.55 16.89 10.78
N HIS A 138 -8.29 16.48 10.85
CA HIS A 138 -7.28 17.19 11.64
C HIS A 138 -6.34 18.07 10.81
N LEU A 139 -6.23 17.82 9.49
CA LEU A 139 -5.27 18.50 8.65
C LEU A 139 -5.92 19.11 7.40
N SER A 140 -5.46 20.32 7.03
CA SER A 140 -5.77 20.93 5.73
C SER A 140 -4.68 20.71 4.68
N ARG A 141 -3.45 20.42 5.10
CA ARG A 141 -2.31 20.11 4.25
C ARG A 141 -1.88 18.66 4.50
N PHE A 142 -2.38 17.75 3.67
CA PHE A 142 -2.10 16.33 3.73
C PHE A 142 -2.11 15.72 2.33
N TYR A 143 -1.49 14.54 2.23
CA TYR A 143 -1.68 13.63 1.13
C TYR A 143 -2.22 12.32 1.67
N ILE A 144 -3.29 11.80 1.07
CA ILE A 144 -3.74 10.43 1.24
C ILE A 144 -3.45 9.72 -0.08
N LEU A 145 -2.55 8.76 -0.08
CA LEU A 145 -2.16 8.04 -1.28
C LEU A 145 -2.67 6.59 -1.21
N ARG A 146 -3.72 6.30 -1.97
CA ARG A 146 -4.27 4.95 -2.10
C ARG A 146 -3.48 4.19 -3.15
N THR A 147 -3.14 2.95 -2.83
CA THR A 147 -2.43 2.03 -3.72
C THR A 147 -3.03 0.63 -3.62
N SER A 148 -2.62 -0.29 -4.50
CA SER A 148 -3.12 -1.67 -4.51
C SER A 148 -2.02 -2.67 -4.85
N TRP A 149 -2.20 -3.92 -4.44
CA TRP A 149 -1.42 -5.10 -4.83
C TRP A 149 0.10 -4.88 -4.75
N LEU A 150 0.54 -4.28 -3.66
CA LEU A 150 1.93 -3.85 -3.48
C LEU A 150 2.88 -5.06 -3.42
N TYR A 151 3.94 -5.00 -4.20
CA TYR A 151 5.02 -5.99 -4.19
C TYR A 151 6.39 -5.32 -4.26
N GLY A 152 7.41 -5.99 -3.72
CA GLY A 152 8.78 -5.49 -3.70
C GLY A 152 9.76 -6.53 -3.20
N LYS A 153 11.03 -6.15 -3.14
CA LYS A 153 12.12 -7.03 -2.73
C LYS A 153 12.01 -7.43 -1.25
N HIS A 154 11.46 -6.56 -0.45
CA HIS A 154 11.42 -6.70 1.00
C HIS A 154 10.07 -7.28 1.46
N GLY A 155 10.12 -8.18 2.45
CA GLY A 155 8.92 -8.78 3.02
C GLY A 155 8.19 -9.80 2.12
N LYS A 156 7.06 -10.29 2.63
CA LYS A 156 6.23 -11.27 1.93
C LYS A 156 5.21 -10.53 1.05
N ASN A 157 5.09 -10.93 -0.21
CA ASN A 157 4.11 -10.39 -1.15
C ASN A 157 3.61 -11.48 -2.11
N PHE A 158 2.70 -11.12 -3.01
CA PHE A 158 2.12 -12.06 -3.94
C PHE A 158 3.17 -12.66 -4.89
N VAL A 159 4.07 -11.84 -5.46
CA VAL A 159 5.10 -12.31 -6.40
C VAL A 159 6.01 -13.35 -5.74
N THR A 160 6.57 -13.03 -4.57
CA THR A 160 7.43 -13.96 -3.83
C THR A 160 6.70 -15.22 -3.39
N THR A 161 5.39 -15.10 -3.09
CA THR A 161 4.54 -16.25 -2.73
C THR A 161 4.30 -17.17 -3.92
N ILE A 162 3.97 -16.64 -5.10
CA ILE A 162 3.78 -17.44 -6.34
C ILE A 162 5.07 -18.16 -6.71
N LEU A 163 6.21 -17.46 -6.68
CA LEU A 163 7.53 -18.05 -6.97
C LEU A 163 7.90 -19.20 -6.02
N LYS A 164 7.57 -19.05 -4.73
CA LYS A 164 7.78 -20.11 -3.74
C LYS A 164 6.87 -21.29 -4.01
N LEU A 165 5.57 -21.07 -4.16
CA LEU A 165 4.59 -22.12 -4.38
C LEU A 165 4.83 -22.89 -5.69
N ALA A 166 5.37 -22.22 -6.72
CA ALA A 166 5.72 -22.85 -7.98
C ALA A 166 6.81 -23.94 -7.85
N LYS A 167 7.64 -23.86 -6.80
CA LYS A 167 8.66 -24.87 -6.49
C LYS A 167 8.13 -26.02 -5.64
N GLU A 168 6.99 -25.84 -4.97
CA GLU A 168 6.48 -26.76 -3.95
C GLU A 168 5.23 -27.53 -4.41
N LYS A 169 4.55 -27.07 -5.45
CA LYS A 169 3.24 -27.59 -5.88
C LYS A 169 3.28 -28.13 -7.31
N GLU A 170 2.40 -29.08 -7.63
CA GLU A 170 2.22 -29.59 -8.99
C GLU A 170 1.42 -28.60 -9.87
N TYR A 171 0.51 -27.86 -9.29
CA TYR A 171 -0.25 -26.79 -9.94
C TYR A 171 -0.65 -25.73 -8.92
N LEU A 172 -1.03 -24.54 -9.41
CA LEU A 172 -1.55 -23.45 -8.59
C LEU A 172 -3.01 -23.15 -8.96
N GLU A 173 -3.87 -22.90 -7.96
CA GLU A 173 -5.19 -22.31 -8.14
C GLU A 173 -5.12 -20.84 -7.76
N VAL A 174 -5.45 -19.94 -8.70
CA VAL A 174 -5.38 -18.50 -8.51
C VAL A 174 -6.69 -17.84 -8.95
N VAL A 175 -7.13 -16.87 -8.15
CA VAL A 175 -8.38 -16.12 -8.35
C VAL A 175 -8.37 -15.35 -9.66
N ASP A 176 -9.47 -15.49 -10.45
CA ASP A 176 -9.64 -14.82 -11.75
C ASP A 176 -10.80 -13.79 -11.79
N ASP A 177 -11.53 -13.66 -10.69
CA ASP A 177 -12.70 -12.76 -10.55
C ASP A 177 -12.45 -11.55 -9.64
N GLN A 178 -11.19 -11.29 -9.28
CA GLN A 178 -10.77 -10.08 -8.61
C GLN A 178 -9.83 -9.32 -9.54
N ILE A 179 -10.22 -8.11 -9.91
CA ILE A 179 -9.51 -7.25 -10.86
C ILE A 179 -8.93 -6.05 -10.12
N GLY A 180 -7.66 -5.77 -10.33
CA GLY A 180 -6.93 -4.67 -9.71
C GLY A 180 -5.65 -4.36 -10.47
N SER A 181 -4.77 -3.56 -9.88
CA SER A 181 -3.50 -3.17 -10.49
C SER A 181 -2.33 -3.49 -9.56
N PRO A 182 -1.31 -4.25 -10.02
CA PRO A 182 -0.08 -4.43 -9.27
C PRO A 182 0.66 -3.10 -9.10
N THR A 183 1.41 -2.97 -8.01
CA THR A 183 2.24 -1.79 -7.75
C THR A 183 3.60 -2.21 -7.20
N HIS A 184 4.67 -1.88 -7.90
CA HIS A 184 6.02 -2.10 -7.42
C HIS A 184 6.39 -1.04 -6.38
N THR A 185 6.97 -1.44 -5.25
CA THR A 185 7.35 -0.50 -4.18
C THR A 185 8.29 0.61 -4.65
N LYS A 186 9.17 0.33 -5.62
CA LYS A 186 10.09 1.35 -6.16
C LYS A 186 9.38 2.38 -7.02
N SER A 187 8.40 1.97 -7.86
CA SER A 187 7.62 2.93 -8.64
C SER A 187 6.75 3.81 -7.73
N LEU A 188 6.10 3.20 -6.74
CA LEU A 188 5.36 3.96 -5.72
C LEU A 188 6.27 4.93 -4.94
N SER A 189 7.50 4.51 -4.60
CA SER A 189 8.44 5.37 -3.88
C SER A 189 8.87 6.59 -4.70
N ARG A 190 9.09 6.43 -6.01
CA ARG A 190 9.36 7.56 -6.92
C ARG A 190 8.15 8.49 -7.01
N ALA A 191 6.95 7.92 -7.20
CA ALA A 191 5.72 8.71 -7.24
C ALA A 191 5.48 9.51 -5.94
N ILE A 192 5.82 8.94 -4.77
CA ILE A 192 5.78 9.66 -3.49
C ILE A 192 6.79 10.82 -3.49
N ALA A 193 8.05 10.57 -3.91
CA ALA A 193 9.09 11.59 -3.95
C ALA A 193 8.71 12.76 -4.86
N ASP A 194 8.10 12.49 -6.02
CA ASP A 194 7.59 13.51 -6.93
C ASP A 194 6.38 14.25 -6.32
N LEU A 195 5.41 13.52 -5.77
CA LEU A 195 4.16 14.09 -5.24
C LEU A 195 4.41 15.10 -4.10
N ILE A 196 5.31 14.78 -3.17
CA ILE A 196 5.57 15.65 -2.01
C ILE A 196 6.21 16.99 -2.38
N GLN A 197 6.75 17.12 -3.57
CA GLN A 197 7.33 18.37 -4.09
C GLN A 197 6.29 19.30 -4.74
N THR A 198 5.13 18.75 -5.12
CA THR A 198 4.12 19.50 -5.89
C THR A 198 3.30 20.48 -5.03
N GLY A 199 3.11 20.21 -3.74
CA GLY A 199 2.13 20.89 -2.89
C GLY A 199 0.66 20.59 -3.28
N TRP A 200 0.42 19.59 -4.12
CA TRP A 200 -0.92 19.18 -4.55
C TRP A 200 -1.57 18.31 -3.47
N TYR A 201 -2.00 18.97 -2.39
CA TYR A 201 -2.61 18.31 -1.24
C TYR A 201 -3.96 17.66 -1.58
N GLY A 202 -4.29 16.60 -0.85
CA GLY A 202 -5.57 15.91 -0.95
C GLY A 202 -5.43 14.40 -1.11
N ILE A 203 -6.43 13.78 -1.74
CA ILE A 203 -6.48 12.34 -1.98
C ILE A 203 -6.00 12.05 -3.39
N HIS A 204 -5.03 11.14 -3.49
CA HIS A 204 -4.41 10.68 -4.73
C HIS A 204 -4.42 9.17 -4.82
N HIS A 205 -4.31 8.67 -6.02
CA HIS A 205 -4.15 7.26 -6.31
C HIS A 205 -2.82 7.01 -7.03
N TYR A 206 -2.17 5.91 -6.70
CA TYR A 206 -1.03 5.43 -7.47
C TYR A 206 -1.00 3.90 -7.53
N THR A 207 -0.93 3.38 -8.76
CA THR A 207 -0.60 1.99 -9.10
C THR A 207 0.28 2.01 -10.35
N ASP A 208 0.95 0.92 -10.65
CA ASP A 208 1.53 0.77 -11.98
C ASP A 208 0.40 0.64 -13.01
N ASP A 209 0.66 1.05 -14.25
CA ASP A 209 -0.35 1.06 -15.31
C ASP A 209 -0.68 -0.37 -15.77
N ALA A 210 -1.85 -0.83 -15.41
CA ALA A 210 -2.46 -2.08 -15.86
C ALA A 210 -3.73 -1.84 -16.72
N GLY A 211 -3.89 -0.66 -17.27
CA GLY A 211 -5.08 -0.26 -18.03
C GLY A 211 -6.34 -0.34 -17.15
N ASN A 212 -7.33 -1.13 -17.59
CA ASN A 212 -8.55 -1.37 -16.81
C ASN A 212 -8.39 -2.42 -15.69
N GLY A 213 -7.15 -2.78 -15.36
CA GLY A 213 -6.81 -3.78 -14.37
C GLY A 213 -6.63 -5.18 -14.95
N ILE A 214 -6.00 -6.05 -14.15
CA ILE A 214 -5.77 -7.47 -14.43
C ILE A 214 -6.28 -8.33 -13.28
N SER A 215 -6.51 -9.62 -13.52
CA SER A 215 -6.83 -10.57 -12.46
C SER A 215 -5.57 -11.04 -11.72
N TRP A 216 -5.72 -11.55 -10.50
CA TRP A 216 -4.64 -12.24 -9.80
C TRP A 216 -4.11 -13.43 -10.61
N TYR A 217 -5.00 -14.10 -11.37
CA TYR A 217 -4.64 -15.20 -12.26
C TYR A 217 -3.71 -14.72 -13.39
N GLU A 218 -4.03 -13.61 -14.05
CA GLU A 218 -3.16 -13.03 -15.08
C GLU A 218 -1.83 -12.57 -14.51
N PHE A 219 -1.85 -11.95 -13.33
CA PHE A 219 -0.63 -11.53 -12.63
C PHE A 219 0.26 -12.74 -12.32
N ALA A 220 -0.30 -13.84 -11.76
CA ALA A 220 0.43 -15.07 -11.48
C ALA A 220 1.03 -15.71 -12.74
N ARG A 221 0.28 -15.73 -13.86
CA ARG A 221 0.79 -16.24 -15.13
C ARG A 221 1.99 -15.44 -15.61
N THR A 222 1.91 -14.12 -15.61
CA THR A 222 3.04 -13.28 -16.04
C THR A 222 4.27 -13.43 -15.14
N ILE A 223 4.07 -13.57 -13.81
CA ILE A 223 5.15 -13.88 -12.87
C ILE A 223 5.86 -15.18 -13.29
N LEU A 224 5.09 -16.23 -13.58
CA LEU A 224 5.63 -17.55 -13.91
C LEU A 224 6.28 -17.60 -15.31
N GLU A 225 5.75 -16.85 -16.27
CA GLU A 225 6.40 -16.66 -17.58
C GLU A 225 7.78 -16.02 -17.43
N LEU A 226 7.89 -14.95 -16.65
CA LEU A 226 9.19 -14.29 -16.38
C LEU A 226 10.13 -15.18 -15.58
N ALA A 227 9.60 -16.04 -14.72
CA ALA A 227 10.36 -17.04 -13.97
C ALA A 227 10.72 -18.29 -14.82
N GLN A 228 10.30 -18.38 -16.08
CA GLN A 228 10.46 -19.54 -16.95
C GLN A 228 9.92 -20.84 -16.31
N SER A 229 8.89 -20.75 -15.49
CA SER A 229 8.27 -21.85 -14.80
C SER A 229 7.22 -22.53 -15.68
N THR A 230 7.22 -23.86 -15.72
CA THR A 230 6.28 -24.67 -16.49
C THR A 230 5.07 -25.13 -15.67
N ILE A 231 4.97 -24.70 -14.40
CA ILE A 231 3.86 -25.09 -13.53
C ILE A 231 2.51 -24.62 -14.08
N GLN A 232 1.50 -25.49 -14.01
CA GLN A 232 0.16 -25.15 -14.46
C GLN A 232 -0.53 -24.22 -13.46
N VAL A 233 -1.13 -23.13 -13.95
CA VAL A 233 -2.01 -22.26 -13.16
C VAL A 233 -3.46 -22.45 -13.61
N LYS A 234 -4.34 -22.72 -12.67
CA LYS A 234 -5.78 -22.90 -12.89
C LYS A 234 -6.56 -21.71 -12.34
N PRO A 235 -7.43 -21.08 -13.15
CA PRO A 235 -8.27 -20.00 -12.64
C PRO A 235 -9.35 -20.58 -11.73
N VAL A 236 -9.63 -19.88 -10.62
CA VAL A 236 -10.71 -20.22 -9.69
C VAL A 236 -11.49 -18.97 -9.27
N LYS A 237 -12.75 -19.14 -8.88
CA LYS A 237 -13.53 -18.04 -8.30
C LYS A 237 -13.17 -17.85 -6.84
N SER A 238 -13.21 -16.59 -6.39
CA SER A 238 -12.82 -16.21 -5.02
C SER A 238 -13.62 -16.93 -3.93
N ASP A 239 -14.90 -17.19 -4.17
CA ASP A 239 -15.76 -17.91 -3.24
C ASP A 239 -15.25 -19.33 -2.91
N LYS A 240 -14.56 -19.98 -3.87
CA LYS A 240 -13.96 -21.31 -3.68
C LYS A 240 -12.87 -21.32 -2.62
N LEU A 241 -12.19 -20.20 -2.39
CA LEU A 241 -11.07 -20.13 -1.47
C LEU A 241 -11.47 -20.00 0.01
N GLY A 242 -12.75 -19.71 0.31
CA GLY A 242 -13.27 -19.61 1.68
C GLY A 242 -12.50 -18.63 2.57
N LYS A 243 -12.01 -17.52 2.03
CA LYS A 243 -11.24 -16.54 2.79
C LYS A 243 -12.12 -15.77 3.78
N PRO A 244 -11.61 -15.49 5.02
CA PRO A 244 -12.38 -14.77 6.04
C PRO A 244 -12.84 -13.38 5.59
N ALA A 245 -11.95 -12.61 4.99
CA ALA A 245 -12.26 -11.27 4.51
C ALA A 245 -12.83 -11.30 3.08
N LYS A 246 -13.93 -10.60 2.85
CA LYS A 246 -14.42 -10.32 1.49
C LYS A 246 -13.45 -9.38 0.77
N ARG A 247 -13.26 -9.60 -0.52
CA ARG A 247 -12.40 -8.74 -1.35
C ARG A 247 -13.23 -8.14 -2.49
N PRO A 248 -12.97 -6.87 -2.86
CA PRO A 248 -13.66 -6.25 -3.99
C PRO A 248 -13.39 -7.03 -5.28
N TYR A 249 -14.44 -7.25 -6.10
CA TYR A 249 -14.28 -7.88 -7.41
C TYR A 249 -13.54 -6.98 -8.40
N TYR A 250 -13.69 -5.67 -8.27
CA TYR A 250 -13.02 -4.68 -9.10
C TYR A 250 -12.51 -3.54 -8.22
N SER A 251 -11.19 -3.37 -8.15
CA SER A 251 -10.58 -2.33 -7.31
C SER A 251 -9.53 -1.49 -8.04
N THR A 252 -9.58 -1.49 -9.38
CA THR A 252 -8.68 -0.66 -10.18
C THR A 252 -8.88 0.82 -9.85
N LEU A 253 -7.79 1.53 -9.66
CA LEU A 253 -7.76 2.95 -9.31
C LEU A 253 -7.46 3.79 -10.56
N PHE A 254 -8.18 4.90 -10.74
CA PHE A 254 -7.75 5.94 -11.67
C PHE A 254 -6.56 6.67 -11.05
N VAL A 255 -5.47 6.73 -11.77
CA VAL A 255 -4.23 7.36 -11.32
C VAL A 255 -4.07 8.71 -12.01
N ASP A 256 -3.83 9.75 -11.21
CA ASP A 256 -3.63 11.13 -11.64
C ASP A 256 -2.14 11.55 -11.65
N LEU A 257 -1.26 10.61 -11.37
CA LEU A 257 0.20 10.77 -11.36
C LEU A 257 0.85 10.02 -12.54
N PRO A 258 2.05 10.37 -12.97
CA PRO A 258 2.77 9.61 -14.00
C PRO A 258 2.97 8.14 -13.59
N GLN A 259 2.61 7.21 -14.48
CA GLN A 259 2.69 5.77 -14.24
C GLN A 259 3.73 5.11 -15.15
N VAL A 260 4.19 3.94 -14.72
CA VAL A 260 4.98 3.00 -15.53
C VAL A 260 4.13 1.75 -15.79
N GLU A 261 4.28 1.15 -16.95
CA GLU A 261 3.56 -0.09 -17.30
C GLU A 261 3.97 -1.22 -16.34
N TRP A 262 2.98 -1.90 -15.77
CA TRP A 262 3.19 -2.87 -14.69
C TRP A 262 4.10 -4.05 -15.06
N LYS A 263 4.10 -4.49 -16.34
CA LYS A 263 4.99 -5.57 -16.79
C LYS A 263 6.44 -5.13 -16.83
N GLU A 264 6.70 -3.87 -17.17
CA GLU A 264 8.06 -3.32 -17.15
C GLU A 264 8.57 -3.21 -15.72
N GLU A 265 7.73 -2.77 -14.76
CA GLU A 265 8.10 -2.78 -13.34
C GLU A 265 8.28 -4.21 -12.79
N LEU A 266 7.46 -5.17 -13.22
CA LEU A 266 7.65 -6.57 -12.85
C LEU A 266 8.97 -7.13 -13.41
N LYS A 267 9.33 -6.83 -14.66
CA LYS A 267 10.64 -7.20 -15.23
C LYS A 267 11.79 -6.53 -14.46
N ALA A 268 11.63 -5.27 -14.08
CA ALA A 268 12.63 -4.57 -13.26
C ALA A 268 12.79 -5.23 -11.89
N PHE A 269 11.69 -5.66 -11.26
CA PHE A 269 11.73 -6.43 -10.02
C PHE A 269 12.49 -7.76 -10.17
N PHE A 270 12.24 -8.53 -11.25
CA PHE A 270 12.98 -9.79 -11.51
C PHE A 270 14.48 -9.56 -11.66
N ARG A 271 14.90 -8.48 -12.34
CA ARG A 271 16.31 -8.09 -12.42
C ARG A 271 16.90 -7.76 -11.05
N LEU A 272 16.13 -7.05 -10.20
CA LEU A 272 16.56 -6.63 -8.87
C LEU A 272 16.79 -7.81 -7.91
N ILE A 273 15.98 -8.88 -8.00
CA ILE A 273 16.12 -10.06 -7.14
C ILE A 273 17.08 -11.11 -7.71
N ASN A 274 17.75 -10.81 -8.84
CA ASN A 274 18.63 -11.73 -9.55
C ASN A 274 18.00 -13.10 -9.77
N PHE A 275 16.72 -13.13 -10.11
CA PHE A 275 16.01 -14.37 -10.37
C PHE A 275 16.50 -14.95 -11.71
N LYS A 276 17.23 -16.09 -11.61
CA LYS A 276 17.72 -16.88 -12.74
C LYS A 276 16.85 -18.10 -12.95
#